data_60173e7e53328b30a639f30643dacd32
#
_entry.id   60173e7e53328b30a639f30643dacd32
#
_cell.length_a   1.000
_cell.length_b   1.000
_cell.length_c   1.000
_cell.angle_alpha   90.00
_cell.angle_beta   90.00
_cell.angle_gamma   90.00
#
_symmetry.space_group_name_H-M   'P 1'
#
loop_
_entity.id
_entity.type
_entity.pdbx_description
1 polymer ?
#
loop_
_entity_poly.entity_id
_entity_poly.type
_entity_poly.pdbx_seq_one_letter_code
_entity_poly.pdbx_strand_id
1 'polypeptide(L)'
;EGDPQFCVTDLLPHLAAEQNGRKLSEGLKGEELNIIIGSIPYHDEENEKIKNPAKLLAMKLLNERYGITEKDFTRAEIEMVPAYKAVDIGLDRGLIGSYGQDDRVCAYTALMAELSTKNPEHTTFTILTDKEEIGSVGNTGLHSDYVQHAVEDLAENLGADTKTVLRHSICLSSDVNAAYDPTFASVYENRNCSYVNKGCVLTKYTGARGKSGSSDASAETMAKVIGIME
;
A
#
# COMPACT_ATOMS: atom_id res chain seq x y z
N GLU A 1 -2.67 -20.15 7.31
CA GLU A 1 -1.61 -21.17 7.16
C GLU A 1 -2.02 -22.20 6.11
N GLY A 2 -1.11 -22.57 5.18
CA GLY A 2 -1.36 -23.56 4.15
C GLY A 2 -1.77 -23.01 2.77
N ASP A 3 -1.79 -21.73 2.56
CA ASP A 3 -1.94 -21.17 1.22
C ASP A 3 -0.70 -21.42 0.36
N PRO A 4 -0.88 -21.68 -0.96
CA PRO A 4 0.24 -21.93 -1.85
C PRO A 4 1.14 -20.70 -1.90
N GLN A 5 2.45 -20.95 -1.87
CA GLN A 5 3.45 -19.92 -2.09
C GLN A 5 4.01 -20.04 -3.50
N PHE A 6 4.40 -18.90 -4.05
CA PHE A 6 4.90 -18.76 -5.40
C PHE A 6 6.28 -18.12 -5.36
N CYS A 7 7.03 -18.23 -6.43
CA CYS A 7 8.31 -17.56 -6.56
C CYS A 7 8.46 -16.92 -7.94
N VAL A 8 9.21 -15.83 -7.97
CA VAL A 8 9.78 -15.26 -9.18
C VAL A 8 11.14 -15.89 -9.39
N THR A 9 11.45 -16.29 -10.61
CA THR A 9 12.79 -16.77 -10.97
C THR A 9 13.70 -15.63 -11.34
N ASP A 10 14.99 -15.82 -11.14
CA ASP A 10 16.02 -14.89 -11.60
C ASP A 10 17.17 -15.68 -12.25
N LEU A 11 18.05 -14.95 -12.93
CA LEU A 11 19.20 -15.52 -13.63
C LEU A 11 20.30 -15.88 -12.64
N LEU A 12 20.94 -17.03 -12.87
CA LEU A 12 22.20 -17.35 -12.23
C LEU A 12 23.29 -16.36 -12.68
N PRO A 13 24.26 -16.01 -11.83
CA PRO A 13 25.32 -15.05 -12.19
C PRO A 13 26.03 -15.33 -13.51
N HIS A 14 26.20 -16.60 -13.85
CA HIS A 14 26.82 -17.02 -15.11
C HIS A 14 25.99 -16.72 -16.36
N LEU A 15 24.70 -16.50 -16.21
CA LEU A 15 23.77 -16.18 -17.30
C LEU A 15 23.32 -14.72 -17.30
N ALA A 16 23.67 -13.98 -16.23
CA ALA A 16 23.18 -12.63 -15.95
C ALA A 16 24.08 -11.51 -16.53
N ALA A 17 24.95 -11.78 -17.49
CA ALA A 17 25.92 -10.78 -18.00
C ALA A 17 25.24 -9.49 -18.51
N GLU A 18 24.14 -9.62 -19.24
CA GLU A 18 23.36 -8.47 -19.69
C GLU A 18 22.67 -7.74 -18.53
N GLN A 19 22.01 -8.47 -17.66
CA GLN A 19 21.30 -7.92 -16.49
C GLN A 19 22.26 -7.18 -15.56
N ASN A 20 23.43 -7.75 -15.29
CA ASN A 20 24.46 -7.13 -14.45
C ASN A 20 25.07 -5.86 -15.06
N GLY A 21 25.00 -5.70 -16.38
CA GLY A 21 25.44 -4.50 -17.09
C GLY A 21 24.41 -3.35 -17.10
N ARG A 22 23.20 -3.58 -16.61
CA ARG A 22 22.13 -2.57 -16.56
C ARG A 22 22.43 -1.52 -15.47
N LYS A 23 21.85 -0.33 -15.63
CA LYS A 23 21.82 0.64 -14.53
C LYS A 23 20.94 0.06 -13.40
N LEU A 24 21.20 0.44 -12.15
CA LEU A 24 20.43 -0.03 -11.01
C LEU A 24 18.92 0.24 -11.16
N SER A 25 18.57 1.40 -11.74
CA SER A 25 17.16 1.77 -12.04
C SER A 25 16.49 0.92 -13.13
N GLU A 26 17.26 0.13 -13.86
CA GLU A 26 16.81 -0.73 -14.97
C GLU A 26 17.13 -2.21 -14.67
N GLY A 27 17.67 -2.50 -13.49
CA GLY A 27 18.16 -3.83 -13.10
C GLY A 27 17.07 -4.90 -13.11
N LEU A 28 15.91 -4.55 -12.63
CA LEU A 28 14.69 -5.41 -12.65
C LEU A 28 13.64 -4.74 -13.53
N LYS A 29 13.14 -5.48 -14.50
CA LYS A 29 12.01 -5.05 -15.35
C LYS A 29 10.75 -5.78 -14.93
N GLY A 30 9.61 -5.08 -14.94
CA GLY A 30 8.32 -5.66 -14.56
C GLY A 30 7.97 -6.91 -15.36
N GLU A 31 8.30 -6.92 -16.65
CA GLU A 31 8.07 -8.05 -17.56
C GLU A 31 8.90 -9.30 -17.22
N GLU A 32 9.98 -9.14 -16.43
CA GLU A 32 10.83 -10.23 -15.98
C GLU A 32 10.37 -10.82 -14.64
N LEU A 33 9.42 -10.18 -13.95
CA LEU A 33 8.88 -10.61 -12.66
C LEU A 33 7.72 -11.61 -12.81
N ASN A 34 7.84 -12.56 -13.73
CA ASN A 34 6.85 -13.60 -13.91
C ASN A 34 6.92 -14.64 -12.79
N ILE A 35 5.75 -15.08 -12.37
CA ILE A 35 5.58 -15.99 -11.22
C ILE A 35 5.39 -17.40 -11.71
N ILE A 36 6.07 -18.36 -11.10
CA ILE A 36 5.81 -19.78 -11.31
C ILE A 36 4.57 -20.16 -10.51
N ILE A 37 3.49 -20.48 -11.23
CA ILE A 37 2.24 -20.95 -10.62
C ILE A 37 2.14 -22.48 -10.56
N GLY A 38 2.93 -23.21 -11.33
CA GLY A 38 2.95 -24.67 -11.34
C GLY A 38 3.90 -25.23 -12.37
N SER A 39 4.31 -26.47 -12.19
CA SER A 39 5.28 -27.15 -13.07
C SER A 39 4.84 -28.56 -13.47
N ILE A 40 3.89 -29.14 -12.76
CA ILE A 40 3.45 -30.52 -12.99
C ILE A 40 2.47 -30.54 -14.16
N PRO A 41 2.69 -31.38 -15.19
CA PRO A 41 1.73 -31.53 -16.26
C PRO A 41 0.50 -32.33 -15.81
N TYR A 42 -0.66 -31.99 -16.32
CA TYR A 42 -1.86 -32.83 -16.20
C TYR A 42 -1.71 -34.07 -17.09
N HIS A 43 -1.97 -35.23 -16.54
CA HIS A 43 -1.99 -36.51 -17.27
C HIS A 43 -3.43 -37.00 -17.37
N ASP A 44 -3.79 -37.44 -18.54
CA ASP A 44 -5.05 -38.09 -18.86
C ASP A 44 -4.76 -39.33 -19.71
N GLU A 45 -5.07 -40.49 -19.19
CA GLU A 45 -4.78 -41.78 -19.85
C GLU A 45 -5.59 -41.96 -21.17
N GLU A 46 -6.72 -41.27 -21.27
CA GLU A 46 -7.59 -41.35 -22.46
C GLU A 46 -7.22 -40.29 -23.53
N ASN A 47 -6.42 -39.29 -23.19
CA ASN A 47 -6.09 -38.17 -24.07
C ASN A 47 -4.61 -37.74 -23.97
N GLU A 48 -3.76 -38.42 -24.72
CA GLU A 48 -2.32 -38.14 -24.75
C GLU A 48 -1.93 -36.79 -25.40
N LYS A 49 -2.86 -36.09 -26.07
CA LYS A 49 -2.58 -34.86 -26.83
C LYS A 49 -3.13 -33.60 -26.16
N ILE A 50 -2.84 -33.45 -24.88
CA ILE A 50 -3.25 -32.21 -24.13
C ILE A 50 -2.31 -31.08 -24.50
N LYS A 51 -2.87 -30.01 -25.04
CA LYS A 51 -2.12 -28.76 -25.27
C LYS A 51 -1.94 -28.01 -23.95
N ASN A 52 -0.69 -27.66 -23.58
CA ASN A 52 -0.34 -26.96 -22.37
C ASN A 52 -0.79 -27.68 -21.07
N PRO A 53 -0.33 -28.92 -20.82
CA PRO A 53 -0.82 -29.73 -19.69
C PRO A 53 -0.51 -29.13 -18.31
N ALA A 54 0.58 -28.38 -18.14
CA ALA A 54 0.89 -27.70 -16.90
C ALA A 54 -0.12 -26.55 -16.62
N LYS A 55 -0.47 -25.77 -17.66
CA LYS A 55 -1.53 -24.76 -17.53
C LYS A 55 -2.87 -25.41 -17.15
N LEU A 56 -3.21 -26.53 -17.77
CA LEU A 56 -4.46 -27.22 -17.48
C LEU A 56 -4.53 -27.67 -16.02
N LEU A 57 -3.45 -28.24 -15.49
CA LEU A 57 -3.42 -28.63 -14.07
C LEU A 57 -3.54 -27.40 -13.15
N ALA A 58 -2.83 -26.32 -13.43
CA ALA A 58 -2.93 -25.09 -12.64
C ALA A 58 -4.37 -24.54 -12.64
N MET A 59 -5.02 -24.49 -13.80
CA MET A 59 -6.41 -24.04 -13.91
C MET A 59 -7.39 -24.98 -13.20
N LYS A 60 -7.14 -26.29 -13.25
CA LYS A 60 -7.94 -27.27 -12.50
C LYS A 60 -7.84 -27.05 -11.00
N LEU A 61 -6.64 -26.86 -10.47
CA LEU A 61 -6.41 -26.61 -9.06
C LEU A 61 -7.05 -25.28 -8.59
N LEU A 62 -6.99 -24.24 -9.42
CA LEU A 62 -7.65 -22.96 -9.15
C LEU A 62 -9.18 -23.12 -9.12
N ASN A 63 -9.71 -23.91 -10.05
CA ASN A 63 -11.14 -24.19 -10.09
C ASN A 63 -11.59 -25.02 -8.87
N GLU A 64 -10.87 -26.08 -8.53
CA GLU A 64 -11.19 -26.95 -7.38
C GLU A 64 -11.13 -26.19 -6.05
N ARG A 65 -10.18 -25.25 -5.90
CA ARG A 65 -9.97 -24.53 -4.65
C ARG A 65 -10.82 -23.28 -4.50
N TYR A 66 -11.02 -22.54 -5.59
CA TYR A 66 -11.63 -21.21 -5.58
C TYR A 66 -12.83 -21.05 -6.51
N GLY A 67 -13.20 -22.08 -7.29
CA GLY A 67 -14.25 -21.99 -8.30
C GLY A 67 -13.88 -21.14 -9.53
N ILE A 68 -12.62 -20.74 -9.68
CA ILE A 68 -12.14 -19.85 -10.74
C ILE A 68 -12.01 -20.63 -12.05
N THR A 69 -12.54 -20.06 -13.13
CA THR A 69 -12.35 -20.54 -14.51
C THR A 69 -11.34 -19.68 -15.26
N GLU A 70 -10.86 -20.15 -16.43
CA GLU A 70 -9.97 -19.33 -17.26
C GLU A 70 -10.61 -17.98 -17.65
N LYS A 71 -11.92 -17.94 -17.85
CA LYS A 71 -12.66 -16.72 -18.16
C LYS A 71 -12.65 -15.72 -17.01
N ASP A 72 -12.71 -16.20 -15.77
CA ASP A 72 -12.63 -15.35 -14.60
C ASP A 72 -11.20 -14.85 -14.41
N PHE A 73 -10.22 -15.74 -14.56
CA PHE A 73 -8.80 -15.41 -14.44
C PHE A 73 -8.35 -14.31 -15.42
N THR A 74 -8.85 -14.32 -16.67
CA THR A 74 -8.51 -13.29 -17.66
C THR A 74 -9.09 -11.92 -17.36
N ARG A 75 -10.00 -11.81 -16.40
CA ARG A 75 -10.65 -10.55 -15.99
C ARG A 75 -10.34 -10.16 -14.56
N ALA A 76 -9.59 -11.00 -13.86
CA ALA A 76 -9.22 -10.77 -12.47
C ALA A 76 -8.08 -9.75 -12.36
N GLU A 77 -8.12 -8.95 -11.34
CA GLU A 77 -6.98 -8.21 -10.81
C GLU A 77 -6.30 -9.13 -9.79
N ILE A 78 -5.02 -9.47 -10.02
CA ILE A 78 -4.29 -10.43 -9.21
C ILE A 78 -3.00 -9.77 -8.75
N GLU A 79 -2.84 -9.67 -7.44
CA GLU A 79 -1.66 -9.11 -6.82
C GLU A 79 -0.84 -10.20 -6.15
N MET A 80 0.46 -10.15 -6.36
CA MET A 80 1.42 -11.03 -5.71
C MET A 80 2.21 -10.24 -4.69
N VAL A 81 2.10 -10.65 -3.44
CA VAL A 81 2.72 -9.96 -2.32
C VAL A 81 3.76 -10.84 -1.63
N PRO A 82 4.81 -10.26 -1.00
CA PRO A 82 5.77 -11.04 -0.22
C PRO A 82 5.10 -11.87 0.88
N ALA A 83 5.49 -13.13 1.00
CA ALA A 83 4.93 -14.06 1.98
C ALA A 83 5.57 -13.93 3.38
N TYR A 84 6.33 -12.89 3.64
CA TYR A 84 6.98 -12.67 4.93
C TYR A 84 5.99 -12.30 6.02
N LYS A 85 6.21 -12.86 7.20
CA LYS A 85 5.50 -12.44 8.41
C LYS A 85 6.19 -11.22 9.02
N ALA A 86 5.43 -10.43 9.78
CA ALA A 86 6.01 -9.37 10.60
C ALA A 86 6.99 -9.95 11.62
N VAL A 87 8.12 -9.29 11.79
CA VAL A 87 9.20 -9.70 12.72
C VAL A 87 9.75 -8.50 13.47
N ASP A 88 10.24 -8.76 14.68
CA ASP A 88 11.01 -7.76 15.43
C ASP A 88 12.42 -7.62 14.82
N ILE A 89 12.90 -6.39 14.71
CA ILE A 89 14.22 -6.05 14.21
C ILE A 89 15.07 -5.39 15.29
N GLY A 90 16.35 -5.71 15.31
CA GLY A 90 17.33 -5.23 16.26
C GLY A 90 17.50 -6.15 17.45
N LEU A 91 18.60 -6.00 18.18
CA LEU A 91 18.87 -6.78 19.41
C LEU A 91 17.87 -6.42 20.52
N ASP A 92 17.42 -5.19 20.54
CA ASP A 92 16.42 -4.63 21.46
C ASP A 92 14.98 -4.84 21.00
N ARG A 93 14.79 -5.38 19.79
CA ARG A 93 13.48 -5.56 19.16
C ARG A 93 12.68 -4.24 19.04
N GLY A 94 13.38 -3.13 18.89
CA GLY A 94 12.81 -1.79 18.87
C GLY A 94 12.11 -1.41 17.57
N LEU A 95 12.24 -2.20 16.51
CA LEU A 95 11.62 -1.97 15.21
C LEU A 95 10.80 -3.18 14.77
N ILE A 96 9.80 -2.95 13.94
CA ILE A 96 8.98 -4.00 13.32
C ILE A 96 9.26 -4.02 11.83
N GLY A 97 9.72 -5.14 11.32
CA GLY A 97 9.90 -5.39 9.88
C GLY A 97 8.70 -6.13 9.33
N SER A 98 8.04 -5.55 8.33
CA SER A 98 6.92 -6.18 7.65
C SER A 98 6.75 -5.59 6.25
N TYR A 99 6.18 -6.38 5.34
CA TYR A 99 5.70 -5.86 4.08
C TYR A 99 4.48 -4.94 4.30
N GLY A 100 4.48 -3.81 3.60
CA GLY A 100 3.35 -2.88 3.60
C GLY A 100 3.24 -2.04 4.88
N GLN A 101 4.35 -1.80 5.61
CA GLN A 101 4.38 -0.82 6.70
C GLN A 101 4.05 0.59 6.20
N ASP A 102 4.44 0.90 5.01
CA ASP A 102 3.93 2.02 4.22
C ASP A 102 2.71 1.54 3.42
N ASP A 103 1.48 1.92 3.77
CA ASP A 103 1.16 2.75 4.96
C ASP A 103 0.17 2.05 5.92
N ARG A 104 0.37 0.78 6.20
CA ARG A 104 -0.48 0.04 7.16
C ARG A 104 -0.36 0.55 8.59
N VAL A 105 0.76 1.14 8.97
CA VAL A 105 0.95 1.64 10.32
C VAL A 105 0.05 2.85 10.58
N CYS A 106 -0.03 3.80 9.66
CA CYS A 106 -0.93 4.94 9.82
C CYS A 106 -2.40 4.54 9.60
N ALA A 107 -2.68 3.68 8.61
CA ALA A 107 -4.02 3.14 8.40
C ALA A 107 -4.56 2.43 9.66
N TYR A 108 -3.74 1.60 10.31
CA TYR A 108 -4.12 0.93 11.56
C TYR A 108 -4.38 1.92 12.69
N THR A 109 -3.50 2.89 12.88
CA THR A 109 -3.65 3.87 13.98
C THR A 109 -4.84 4.78 13.76
N ALA A 110 -5.11 5.21 12.53
CA ALA A 110 -6.31 5.98 12.19
C ALA A 110 -7.60 5.18 12.45
N LEU A 111 -7.66 3.92 12.01
CA LEU A 111 -8.79 3.05 12.29
C LEU A 111 -9.01 2.81 13.78
N MET A 112 -7.93 2.57 14.53
CA MET A 112 -8.03 2.37 15.99
C MET A 112 -8.45 3.62 16.73
N ALA A 113 -8.04 4.80 16.29
CA ALA A 113 -8.52 6.08 16.83
C ALA A 113 -10.04 6.21 16.62
N GLU A 114 -10.52 5.94 15.42
CA GLU A 114 -11.96 5.96 15.11
C GLU A 114 -12.75 5.01 16.00
N LEU A 115 -12.35 3.73 16.06
CA LEU A 115 -13.03 2.70 16.85
C LEU A 115 -12.98 2.94 18.37
N SER A 116 -11.98 3.65 18.87
CA SER A 116 -11.85 3.97 20.29
C SER A 116 -12.59 5.23 20.71
N THR A 117 -12.96 6.09 19.76
CA THR A 117 -13.67 7.34 20.03
C THR A 117 -15.10 7.05 20.47
N LYS A 118 -15.47 7.55 21.65
CA LYS A 118 -16.81 7.38 22.23
C LYS A 118 -17.50 8.74 22.32
N ASN A 119 -18.75 8.77 21.85
CA ASN A 119 -19.60 9.97 21.88
C ASN A 119 -18.87 11.21 21.31
N PRO A 120 -18.38 11.19 20.09
CA PRO A 120 -17.69 12.33 19.48
C PRO A 120 -18.63 13.54 19.41
N GLU A 121 -18.10 14.72 19.63
CA GLU A 121 -18.86 15.99 19.50
C GLU A 121 -19.24 16.25 18.04
N HIS A 122 -18.39 15.82 17.11
CA HIS A 122 -18.58 15.94 15.69
C HIS A 122 -18.52 14.54 15.03
N THR A 123 -19.15 14.41 13.87
CA THR A 123 -19.03 13.21 13.05
C THR A 123 -17.57 13.01 12.65
N THR A 124 -17.03 11.83 12.89
CA THR A 124 -15.70 11.40 12.46
C THR A 124 -15.79 10.46 11.28
N PHE A 125 -14.80 10.49 10.43
CA PHE A 125 -14.77 9.72 9.19
C PHE A 125 -13.35 9.28 8.87
N THR A 126 -13.06 7.99 8.97
CA THR A 126 -11.76 7.44 8.59
C THR A 126 -11.80 6.89 7.18
N ILE A 127 -10.93 7.38 6.34
CA ILE A 127 -10.84 7.01 4.93
C ILE A 127 -9.55 6.23 4.71
N LEU A 128 -9.67 4.98 4.28
CA LEU A 128 -8.55 4.15 3.86
C LEU A 128 -8.61 4.02 2.35
N THR A 129 -7.62 4.55 1.66
CA THR A 129 -7.59 4.60 0.19
C THR A 129 -6.58 3.62 -0.38
N ASP A 130 -6.81 3.21 -1.61
CA ASP A 130 -5.94 2.37 -2.40
C ASP A 130 -5.16 3.21 -3.43
N LYS A 131 -4.12 2.64 -4.01
CA LYS A 131 -3.38 3.18 -5.17
C LYS A 131 -2.67 4.52 -4.95
N GLU A 132 -2.34 4.86 -3.70
CA GLU A 132 -1.61 6.09 -3.38
C GLU A 132 -0.27 6.13 -4.12
N GLU A 133 0.52 5.06 -4.08
CA GLU A 133 1.85 4.93 -4.67
C GLU A 133 1.90 5.09 -6.20
N ILE A 134 0.79 4.92 -6.87
CA ILE A 134 0.65 5.10 -8.32
C ILE A 134 -0.12 6.36 -8.70
N GLY A 135 -0.35 7.28 -7.74
CA GLY A 135 -0.95 8.59 -7.96
C GLY A 135 -2.43 8.69 -7.62
N SER A 136 -2.94 7.83 -6.76
CA SER A 136 -4.32 7.86 -6.23
C SER A 136 -5.41 7.80 -7.31
N VAL A 137 -5.11 7.18 -8.45
CA VAL A 137 -6.01 7.09 -9.61
C VAL A 137 -6.96 5.89 -9.51
N GLY A 138 -7.96 5.85 -10.40
CA GLY A 138 -8.96 4.79 -10.45
C GLY A 138 -10.10 5.01 -9.45
N ASN A 139 -11.04 4.07 -9.42
CA ASN A 139 -12.27 4.18 -8.62
C ASN A 139 -12.09 3.89 -7.13
N THR A 140 -10.94 3.35 -6.73
CA THR A 140 -10.57 3.09 -5.33
C THR A 140 -9.53 4.06 -4.79
N GLY A 141 -8.91 4.88 -5.66
CA GLY A 141 -7.98 5.93 -5.28
C GLY A 141 -8.68 7.18 -4.75
N LEU A 142 -7.94 8.02 -4.05
CA LEU A 142 -8.48 9.23 -3.43
C LEU A 142 -8.97 10.29 -4.45
N HIS A 143 -8.50 10.23 -5.71
CA HIS A 143 -8.97 11.11 -6.79
C HIS A 143 -10.36 10.73 -7.34
N SER A 144 -10.95 9.61 -6.89
CA SER A 144 -12.32 9.28 -7.24
C SER A 144 -13.31 10.15 -6.47
N ASP A 145 -14.53 10.26 -6.99
CA ASP A 145 -15.61 11.00 -6.32
C ASP A 145 -16.25 10.23 -5.15
N TYR A 146 -15.74 9.01 -4.85
CA TYR A 146 -16.35 8.12 -3.87
C TYR A 146 -16.45 8.76 -2.47
N VAL A 147 -15.37 9.41 -2.01
CA VAL A 147 -15.36 10.07 -0.69
C VAL A 147 -16.36 11.24 -0.66
N GLN A 148 -16.42 12.02 -1.73
CA GLN A 148 -17.39 13.12 -1.85
C GLN A 148 -18.81 12.58 -1.80
N HIS A 149 -19.14 11.55 -2.58
CA HIS A 149 -20.47 10.94 -2.59
C HIS A 149 -20.83 10.37 -1.21
N ALA A 150 -19.89 9.71 -0.51
CA ALA A 150 -20.16 9.21 0.83
C ALA A 150 -20.49 10.32 1.84
N VAL A 151 -19.81 11.47 1.74
CA VAL A 151 -20.12 12.65 2.57
C VAL A 151 -21.46 13.28 2.18
N GLU A 152 -21.79 13.33 0.90
CA GLU A 152 -23.08 13.82 0.38
C GLU A 152 -24.23 12.98 0.93
N ASP A 153 -24.15 11.66 0.78
CA ASP A 153 -25.16 10.71 1.28
C ASP A 153 -25.36 10.87 2.80
N LEU A 154 -24.27 10.99 3.55
CA LEU A 154 -24.33 11.17 5.00
C LEU A 154 -24.96 12.52 5.37
N ALA A 155 -24.57 13.60 4.72
CA ALA A 155 -25.10 14.93 4.95
C ALA A 155 -26.60 15.00 4.66
N GLU A 156 -27.05 14.44 3.55
CA GLU A 156 -28.47 14.36 3.17
C GLU A 156 -29.27 13.59 4.22
N ASN A 157 -28.78 12.43 4.67
CA ASN A 157 -29.44 11.62 5.71
C ASN A 157 -29.56 12.36 7.05
N LEU A 158 -28.65 13.26 7.34
CA LEU A 158 -28.64 14.10 8.54
C LEU A 158 -29.37 15.45 8.35
N GLY A 159 -29.88 15.72 7.17
CA GLY A 159 -30.53 17.01 6.83
C GLY A 159 -29.57 18.19 6.80
N ALA A 160 -28.30 17.96 6.51
CA ALA A 160 -27.26 18.97 6.44
C ALA A 160 -26.92 19.33 4.98
N ASP A 161 -26.48 20.56 4.76
CA ASP A 161 -25.98 21.00 3.46
C ASP A 161 -24.53 20.54 3.26
N THR A 162 -24.27 19.70 2.26
CA THR A 162 -22.96 19.11 1.97
C THR A 162 -21.85 20.14 1.82
N LYS A 163 -22.11 21.26 1.15
CA LYS A 163 -21.08 22.30 0.98
C LYS A 163 -20.69 22.95 2.31
N THR A 164 -21.65 23.09 3.20
CA THR A 164 -21.40 23.58 4.55
C THR A 164 -20.63 22.55 5.37
N VAL A 165 -20.98 21.27 5.29
CA VAL A 165 -20.24 20.17 5.93
C VAL A 165 -18.78 20.18 5.49
N LEU A 166 -18.52 20.17 4.18
CA LEU A 166 -17.15 20.14 3.66
C LEU A 166 -16.32 21.37 4.05
N ARG A 167 -16.93 22.57 4.09
CA ARG A 167 -16.23 23.79 4.51
C ARG A 167 -15.80 23.79 5.98
N HIS A 168 -16.55 23.12 6.83
CA HIS A 168 -16.28 23.05 8.26
C HIS A 168 -15.55 21.77 8.66
N SER A 169 -15.29 20.86 7.71
CA SER A 169 -14.53 19.66 7.96
C SER A 169 -13.05 19.96 8.06
N ILE A 170 -12.37 19.17 8.88
CA ILE A 170 -10.90 19.16 9.01
C ILE A 170 -10.45 17.79 8.53
N CYS A 171 -9.47 17.75 7.63
CA CYS A 171 -8.84 16.52 7.16
C CYS A 171 -7.42 16.45 7.72
N LEU A 172 -7.09 15.31 8.35
CA LEU A 172 -5.73 14.93 8.69
C LEU A 172 -5.28 13.86 7.69
N SER A 173 -4.21 14.14 6.97
CA SER A 173 -3.55 13.16 6.11
C SER A 173 -2.48 12.45 6.91
N SER A 174 -2.56 11.13 6.97
CA SER A 174 -1.60 10.29 7.67
C SER A 174 -0.81 9.48 6.66
N ASP A 175 0.50 9.49 6.81
CA ASP A 175 1.44 8.77 5.99
C ASP A 175 2.73 8.53 6.78
N VAL A 176 3.57 7.58 6.36
CA VAL A 176 4.86 7.33 6.98
C VAL A 176 5.88 8.40 6.59
N ASN A 177 6.90 8.58 7.41
CA ASN A 177 7.99 9.50 7.15
C ASN A 177 9.34 8.78 7.31
N ALA A 178 10.29 9.09 6.42
CA ALA A 178 11.63 8.55 6.51
C ALA A 178 12.37 9.14 7.71
N ALA A 179 12.81 8.29 8.62
CA ALA A 179 13.70 8.71 9.71
C ALA A 179 15.13 8.90 9.20
N TYR A 180 15.86 9.81 9.83
CA TYR A 180 17.27 10.07 9.53
C TYR A 180 18.11 8.80 9.60
N ASP A 181 18.81 8.52 8.51
CA ASP A 181 19.77 7.42 8.41
C ASP A 181 21.19 8.00 8.22
N PRO A 182 22.12 7.79 9.18
CA PRO A 182 23.48 8.31 9.09
C PRO A 182 24.29 7.72 7.93
N THR A 183 23.92 6.55 7.39
CA THR A 183 24.54 5.97 6.20
C THR A 183 24.29 6.82 4.95
N PHE A 184 23.13 7.48 4.92
CA PHE A 184 22.70 8.31 3.79
C PHE A 184 22.49 9.78 4.20
N ALA A 185 23.32 10.29 5.10
CA ALA A 185 23.16 11.62 5.68
C ALA A 185 22.99 12.75 4.66
N SER A 186 23.55 12.59 3.46
CA SER A 186 23.51 13.61 2.40
C SER A 186 22.12 13.83 1.77
N VAL A 187 21.17 12.91 1.97
CA VAL A 187 19.80 13.07 1.45
C VAL A 187 18.87 13.76 2.43
N TYR A 188 19.31 14.06 3.65
CA TYR A 188 18.52 14.67 4.71
C TYR A 188 18.98 16.10 5.01
N GLU A 189 18.04 16.97 5.38
CA GLU A 189 18.32 18.25 6.03
C GLU A 189 18.17 18.05 7.54
N ASN A 190 19.28 18.04 8.28
CA ASN A 190 19.34 17.63 9.69
C ASN A 190 18.43 18.41 10.64
N ARG A 191 18.11 19.68 10.31
CA ARG A 191 17.22 20.53 11.14
C ARG A 191 15.75 20.32 10.83
N ASN A 192 15.43 19.55 9.78
CA ASN A 192 14.07 19.37 9.28
C ASN A 192 13.79 17.92 8.89
N CYS A 193 14.43 16.98 9.54
CA CYS A 193 14.18 15.54 9.36
C CYS A 193 13.66 14.91 10.65
N SER A 194 13.00 13.78 10.51
CA SER A 194 12.52 12.98 11.62
C SER A 194 13.59 12.01 12.12
N TYR A 195 13.46 11.61 13.39
CA TYR A 195 14.34 10.64 14.03
C TYR A 195 13.52 9.56 14.71
N VAL A 196 14.00 8.31 14.69
CA VAL A 196 13.35 7.22 15.43
C VAL A 196 13.25 7.54 16.92
N ASN A 197 12.23 7.03 17.59
CA ASN A 197 11.97 7.18 19.02
C ASN A 197 11.77 8.64 19.50
N LYS A 198 11.34 9.55 18.61
CA LYS A 198 11.05 10.95 18.96
C LYS A 198 9.56 11.30 18.93
N GLY A 199 8.69 10.31 18.74
CA GLY A 199 7.24 10.50 18.71
C GLY A 199 6.68 10.66 17.30
N CYS A 200 5.45 11.13 17.20
CA CYS A 200 4.78 11.38 15.93
C CYS A 200 5.44 12.54 15.19
N VAL A 201 5.48 12.43 13.87
CA VAL A 201 6.00 13.49 13.00
C VAL A 201 4.85 14.34 12.51
N LEU A 202 4.95 15.65 12.69
CA LEU A 202 4.03 16.62 12.11
C LEU A 202 4.70 17.32 10.95
N THR A 203 4.20 17.06 9.74
CA THR A 203 4.78 17.58 8.50
C THR A 203 3.93 18.71 7.93
N LYS A 204 4.52 19.89 7.77
CA LYS A 204 3.85 21.04 7.15
C LYS A 204 3.77 20.92 5.63
N TYR A 205 4.82 20.39 5.01
CA TYR A 205 4.94 20.21 3.57
C TYR A 205 5.20 18.75 3.23
N THR A 206 4.49 18.23 2.26
CA THR A 206 4.76 16.91 1.67
C THR A 206 5.30 17.07 0.24
N GLY A 207 5.97 16.07 -0.27
CA GLY A 207 6.46 16.02 -1.65
C GLY A 207 7.96 15.76 -1.77
N ALA A 208 8.34 15.07 -2.84
CA ALA A 208 9.68 14.53 -3.06
C ALA A 208 10.71 15.54 -3.59
N ARG A 209 10.28 16.72 -4.06
CA ARG A 209 11.15 17.70 -4.75
C ARG A 209 10.89 19.13 -4.30
N GLY A 210 10.90 19.35 -2.99
CA GLY A 210 10.54 20.63 -2.40
C GLY A 210 9.02 20.83 -2.42
N LYS A 211 8.56 22.05 -2.56
CA LYS A 211 7.12 22.40 -2.46
C LYS A 211 6.31 22.12 -3.72
N SER A 212 6.92 21.70 -4.82
CA SER A 212 6.22 21.44 -6.06
C SER A 212 5.40 20.14 -5.95
N GLY A 213 4.10 20.25 -6.20
CA GLY A 213 3.18 19.11 -6.09
C GLY A 213 2.94 18.62 -4.65
N SER A 214 3.33 19.39 -3.64
CA SER A 214 3.16 19.03 -2.25
C SER A 214 1.96 19.71 -1.60
N SER A 215 1.40 19.07 -0.57
CA SER A 215 0.43 19.68 0.33
C SER A 215 1.12 20.67 1.26
N ASP A 216 0.40 21.72 1.64
CA ASP A 216 0.87 22.76 2.58
C ASP A 216 -0.21 23.03 3.64
N ALA A 217 0.05 22.60 4.86
CA ALA A 217 -0.85 22.88 5.98
C ALA A 217 -0.76 24.37 6.38
N SER A 218 -1.90 24.99 6.70
CA SER A 218 -1.93 26.37 7.21
C SER A 218 -1.27 26.48 8.59
N ALA A 219 -0.79 27.67 8.95
CA ALA A 219 -0.18 27.89 10.26
C ALA A 219 -1.17 27.67 11.39
N GLU A 220 -2.44 28.00 11.17
CA GLU A 220 -3.53 27.80 12.13
C GLU A 220 -3.79 26.33 12.39
N THR A 221 -3.80 25.50 11.33
CA THR A 221 -3.97 24.05 11.46
C THR A 221 -2.77 23.43 12.19
N MET A 222 -1.55 23.85 11.85
CA MET A 222 -0.33 23.41 12.53
C MET A 222 -0.37 23.74 14.02
N ALA A 223 -0.72 24.98 14.38
CA ALA A 223 -0.81 25.41 15.77
C ALA A 223 -1.89 24.61 16.55
N LYS A 224 -3.04 24.33 15.92
CA LYS A 224 -4.10 23.54 16.53
C LYS A 224 -3.64 22.11 16.83
N VAL A 225 -2.98 21.45 15.87
CA VAL A 225 -2.51 20.06 16.06
C VAL A 225 -1.38 20.01 17.10
N ILE A 226 -0.44 20.96 17.08
CA ILE A 226 0.63 21.06 18.09
C ILE A 226 0.02 21.20 19.50
N GLY A 227 -0.96 22.11 19.66
CA GLY A 227 -1.61 22.30 20.96
C GLY A 227 -2.44 21.11 21.48
N ILE A 228 -2.78 20.14 20.60
CA ILE A 228 -3.39 18.87 21.02
C ILE A 228 -2.30 17.89 21.53
N MET A 229 -1.09 17.99 21.00
CA MET A 229 0.02 17.08 21.32
C MET A 229 0.84 17.51 22.57
N GLU A 230 0.72 18.76 23.01
CA GLU A 230 1.33 19.32 24.22
C GLU A 230 0.47 19.04 25.48
#